data_2d452567cd38387dac135120170d9bc4
#
_entry.id   2d452567cd38387dac135120170d9bc4
#
_cell.length_a   1.000
_cell.length_b   1.000
_cell.length_c   1.000
_cell.angle_alpha   90.00
_cell.angle_beta   90.00
_cell.angle_gamma   90.00
#
_symmetry.space_group_name_H-M   'P 1'
#
loop_
_entity.id
_entity.type
_entity.pdbx_description
1 polymer ?
#
loop_
_entity_poly.entity_id
_entity_poly.type
_entity_poly.pdbx_seq_one_letter_code
_entity_poly.pdbx_strand_id
1 'polypeptide(L)'
;MNSKFLKSGHIKLYKRENSKYWQMKIKLPKIKAIRYSTGSKILKDAESIALKYYSSFSSKINIKLKRTKNVFKKIHLVETADLTKKEIEYILDESKKYISFNKKKIKKINVLEGRTIFNLFFEDSTRTRTSFEVAAKRLGADLINVAVKDSSINKGETLLDTMTTINSMNPDVLIIRHPDE
;
A
#
# COMPACT_ATOMS: atom_id res chain seq x y z
N MET A 1 4.79 -34.10 -18.61
CA MET A 1 4.30 -33.05 -17.70
C MET A 1 3.06 -32.40 -18.31
N ASN A 2 1.90 -32.53 -17.66
CA ASN A 2 0.68 -31.87 -18.16
C ASN A 2 0.71 -30.41 -17.72
N SER A 3 0.93 -29.49 -18.66
CA SER A 3 0.83 -28.06 -18.42
C SER A 3 0.03 -27.36 -19.51
N LYS A 4 -0.74 -26.33 -19.14
CA LYS A 4 -1.54 -25.50 -20.04
C LYS A 4 -1.22 -24.03 -19.84
N PHE A 5 -1.13 -23.28 -20.93
CA PHE A 5 -0.91 -21.83 -20.90
C PHE A 5 -2.19 -21.10 -21.28
N LEU A 6 -2.47 -19.99 -20.57
CA LEU A 6 -3.62 -19.12 -20.80
C LEU A 6 -3.14 -17.65 -20.85
N LYS A 7 -3.97 -16.79 -21.47
CA LYS A 7 -3.69 -15.34 -21.58
C LYS A 7 -2.31 -15.07 -22.17
N SER A 8 -2.03 -15.60 -23.36
CA SER A 8 -0.76 -15.40 -24.09
C SER A 8 0.48 -15.72 -23.26
N GLY A 9 0.42 -16.78 -22.43
CA GLY A 9 1.53 -17.24 -21.60
C GLY A 9 1.67 -16.56 -20.23
N HIS A 10 0.80 -15.61 -19.90
CA HIS A 10 0.81 -14.96 -18.58
C HIS A 10 0.40 -15.89 -17.43
N ILE A 11 -0.37 -16.93 -17.73
CA ILE A 11 -0.78 -17.94 -16.75
C ILE A 11 -0.25 -19.30 -17.23
N LYS A 12 0.46 -20.01 -16.36
CA LYS A 12 0.80 -21.42 -16.55
C LYS A 12 0.09 -22.25 -15.50
N LEU A 13 -0.76 -23.18 -15.94
CA LEU A 13 -1.30 -24.26 -15.12
C LEU A 13 -0.43 -25.50 -15.28
N TYR A 14 -0.13 -26.20 -14.19
CA TYR A 14 0.68 -27.40 -14.21
C TYR A 14 0.35 -28.30 -13.01
N LYS A 15 0.58 -29.60 -13.16
CA LYS A 15 0.55 -30.55 -12.05
C LYS A 15 1.98 -30.81 -11.54
N ARG A 16 2.13 -30.90 -10.23
CA ARG A 16 3.34 -31.44 -9.59
C ARG A 16 3.15 -32.93 -9.35
N GLU A 17 4.23 -33.70 -9.37
CA GLU A 17 4.20 -35.14 -9.17
C GLU A 17 3.50 -35.54 -7.87
N ASN A 18 3.72 -34.79 -6.80
CA ASN A 18 3.17 -35.07 -5.49
C ASN A 18 1.92 -34.22 -5.14
N SER A 19 1.21 -33.67 -6.13
CA SER A 19 0.04 -32.87 -5.89
C SER A 19 -1.20 -33.38 -6.62
N LYS A 20 -2.28 -33.60 -5.87
CA LYS A 20 -3.61 -33.92 -6.43
C LYS A 20 -4.23 -32.74 -7.15
N TYR A 21 -3.79 -31.50 -6.83
CA TYR A 21 -4.39 -30.26 -7.31
C TYR A 21 -3.54 -29.59 -8.39
N TRP A 22 -4.21 -28.93 -9.32
CA TRP A 22 -3.55 -28.06 -10.29
C TRP A 22 -2.89 -26.88 -9.59
N GLN A 23 -1.70 -26.54 -10.03
CA GLN A 23 -0.94 -25.36 -9.58
C GLN A 23 -1.02 -24.30 -10.65
N MET A 24 -1.04 -23.04 -10.26
CA MET A 24 -0.95 -21.91 -11.16
C MET A 24 0.28 -21.07 -10.92
N LYS A 25 0.90 -20.60 -11.99
CA LYS A 25 1.97 -19.59 -11.99
C LYS A 25 1.49 -18.43 -12.83
N ILE A 26 1.35 -17.26 -12.20
CA ILE A 26 0.93 -16.03 -12.86
C ILE A 26 2.15 -15.14 -13.04
N LYS A 27 2.42 -14.73 -14.29
CA LYS A 27 3.44 -13.73 -14.63
C LYS A 27 2.73 -12.42 -14.94
N LEU A 28 3.15 -11.36 -14.28
CA LEU A 28 2.68 -10.00 -14.51
C LEU A 28 3.88 -9.10 -14.79
N PRO A 29 3.73 -8.04 -15.61
CA PRO A 29 4.82 -7.11 -15.89
C PRO A 29 5.39 -6.51 -14.61
N LYS A 30 6.72 -6.46 -14.50
CA LYS A 30 7.47 -5.86 -13.38
C LYS A 30 7.27 -6.49 -12.01
N ILE A 31 6.70 -7.69 -11.90
CA ILE A 31 6.49 -8.40 -10.63
C ILE A 31 7.05 -9.82 -10.72
N LYS A 32 7.64 -10.32 -9.61
CA LYS A 32 8.03 -11.73 -9.51
C LYS A 32 6.80 -12.62 -9.72
N ALA A 33 6.98 -13.71 -10.47
CA ALA A 33 5.89 -14.64 -10.77
C ALA A 33 5.29 -15.21 -9.49
N ILE A 34 3.98 -15.10 -9.37
CA ILE A 34 3.21 -15.58 -8.23
C ILE A 34 2.79 -17.02 -8.47
N ARG A 35 2.84 -17.89 -7.46
CA ARG A 35 2.49 -19.32 -7.54
C ARG A 35 1.50 -19.66 -6.44
N TYR A 36 0.38 -20.30 -6.83
CA TYR A 36 -0.65 -20.78 -5.92
C TYR A 36 -1.16 -22.14 -6.33
N SER A 37 -1.74 -22.88 -5.37
CA SER A 37 -2.60 -24.03 -5.68
C SER A 37 -3.98 -23.52 -6.09
N THR A 38 -4.57 -24.12 -7.11
CA THR A 38 -5.96 -23.80 -7.47
C THR A 38 -6.98 -24.48 -6.55
N GLY A 39 -6.56 -25.46 -5.75
CA GLY A 39 -7.47 -26.28 -4.95
C GLY A 39 -8.36 -27.22 -5.75
N SER A 40 -8.28 -27.22 -7.10
CA SER A 40 -9.07 -28.08 -7.97
C SER A 40 -8.25 -29.22 -8.57
N LYS A 41 -8.89 -30.39 -8.65
CA LYS A 41 -8.37 -31.57 -9.37
C LYS A 41 -8.74 -31.51 -10.85
N ILE A 42 -9.77 -30.76 -11.21
CA ILE A 42 -10.35 -30.64 -12.55
C ILE A 42 -9.70 -29.46 -13.26
N LEU A 43 -9.20 -29.68 -14.48
CA LEU A 43 -8.50 -28.66 -15.26
C LEU A 43 -9.40 -27.46 -15.57
N LYS A 44 -10.65 -27.69 -15.97
CA LYS A 44 -11.60 -26.63 -16.33
C LYS A 44 -11.87 -25.66 -15.17
N ASP A 45 -12.01 -26.19 -13.94
CA ASP A 45 -12.19 -25.39 -12.74
C ASP A 45 -10.91 -24.62 -12.39
N ALA A 46 -9.75 -25.28 -12.51
CA ALA A 46 -8.45 -24.66 -12.31
C ALA A 46 -8.22 -23.49 -13.28
N GLU A 47 -8.69 -23.59 -14.52
CA GLU A 47 -8.66 -22.50 -15.51
C GLU A 47 -9.52 -21.30 -15.05
N SER A 48 -10.76 -21.58 -14.64
CA SER A 48 -11.67 -20.53 -14.14
C SER A 48 -11.09 -19.80 -12.93
N ILE A 49 -10.55 -20.55 -11.97
CA ILE A 49 -9.90 -20.01 -10.78
C ILE A 49 -8.69 -19.15 -11.16
N ALA A 50 -7.81 -19.66 -12.02
CA ALA A 50 -6.62 -18.95 -12.44
C ALA A 50 -6.93 -17.66 -13.22
N LEU A 51 -7.99 -17.65 -14.02
CA LEU A 51 -8.47 -16.46 -14.73
C LEU A 51 -9.02 -15.40 -13.76
N LYS A 52 -9.79 -15.82 -12.74
CA LYS A 52 -10.28 -14.91 -11.68
C LYS A 52 -9.10 -14.26 -10.93
N TYR A 53 -8.12 -15.05 -10.54
CA TYR A 53 -6.92 -14.52 -9.87
C TYR A 53 -6.14 -13.57 -10.79
N TYR A 54 -5.92 -13.94 -12.05
CA TYR A 54 -5.24 -13.08 -13.02
C TYR A 54 -5.96 -11.75 -13.22
N SER A 55 -7.28 -11.74 -13.39
CA SER A 55 -8.07 -10.51 -13.55
C SER A 55 -8.00 -9.63 -12.32
N SER A 56 -8.10 -10.22 -11.12
CA SER A 56 -7.97 -9.50 -9.85
C SER A 56 -6.59 -8.86 -9.69
N PHE A 57 -5.51 -9.59 -10.00
CA PHE A 57 -4.15 -9.04 -9.91
C PHE A 57 -3.87 -8.03 -11.03
N SER A 58 -4.29 -8.30 -12.27
CA SER A 58 -4.05 -7.39 -13.40
C SER A 58 -4.82 -6.07 -13.25
N SER A 59 -6.05 -6.11 -12.72
CA SER A 59 -6.80 -4.89 -12.42
C SER A 59 -6.13 -4.07 -11.32
N LYS A 60 -5.68 -4.70 -10.24
CA LYS A 60 -4.93 -4.03 -9.18
C LYS A 60 -3.64 -3.39 -9.69
N ILE A 61 -2.91 -4.08 -10.56
CA ILE A 61 -1.66 -3.58 -11.16
C ILE A 61 -1.94 -2.48 -12.17
N ASN A 62 -2.94 -2.62 -13.04
CA ASN A 62 -3.33 -1.58 -13.99
C ASN A 62 -3.83 -0.33 -13.28
N ILE A 63 -4.53 -0.47 -12.16
CA ILE A 63 -4.89 0.65 -11.29
C ILE A 63 -3.63 1.30 -10.72
N LYS A 64 -2.67 0.50 -10.23
CA LYS A 64 -1.40 1.00 -9.69
C LYS A 64 -0.53 1.65 -10.78
N LEU A 65 -0.44 1.04 -11.97
CA LEU A 65 0.35 1.56 -13.11
C LEU A 65 -0.31 2.77 -13.80
N LYS A 66 -1.64 2.85 -13.85
CA LYS A 66 -2.37 4.05 -14.32
C LYS A 66 -2.26 5.21 -13.33
N ARG A 67 -2.25 4.91 -12.02
CA ARG A 67 -2.10 5.92 -10.96
C ARG A 67 -0.72 6.57 -10.92
N THR A 68 0.33 5.87 -11.34
CA THR A 68 1.70 6.39 -11.29
C THR A 68 2.14 7.13 -12.55
N LYS A 69 1.33 7.19 -13.60
CA LYS A 69 1.65 7.98 -14.78
C LYS A 69 1.18 9.43 -14.62
N ASN A 70 2.07 10.27 -14.16
CA ASN A 70 2.22 11.68 -14.51
C ASN A 70 1.47 12.78 -13.74
N VAL A 71 0.69 12.54 -12.67
CA VAL A 71 0.03 13.66 -11.99
C VAL A 71 0.81 14.10 -10.75
N PHE A 72 1.24 13.18 -9.91
CA PHE A 72 1.97 13.50 -8.68
C PHE A 72 3.40 12.97 -8.77
N LYS A 73 4.38 13.87 -8.94
CA LYS A 73 5.80 13.52 -9.09
C LYS A 73 6.61 13.72 -7.82
N LYS A 74 6.05 14.40 -6.83
CA LYS A 74 6.76 14.74 -5.59
C LYS A 74 6.90 13.50 -4.70
N ILE A 75 8.10 13.32 -4.16
CA ILE A 75 8.41 12.29 -3.16
C ILE A 75 7.96 12.79 -1.77
N HIS A 76 8.17 14.09 -1.52
CA HIS A 76 7.83 14.75 -0.26
C HIS A 76 6.76 15.82 -0.50
N LEU A 77 5.85 15.98 0.44
CA LEU A 77 4.90 17.06 0.50
C LEU A 77 5.20 17.87 1.77
N VAL A 78 5.91 18.97 1.60
CA VAL A 78 6.31 19.86 2.70
C VAL A 78 5.38 21.05 2.74
N GLU A 79 5.12 21.68 1.60
CA GLU A 79 4.27 22.87 1.49
C GLU A 79 3.17 22.69 0.45
N THR A 80 2.00 23.25 0.74
CA THR A 80 0.88 23.27 -0.21
C THR A 80 1.13 24.21 -1.37
N ALA A 81 1.93 25.27 -1.17
CA ALA A 81 2.34 26.20 -2.21
C ALA A 81 3.13 25.52 -3.35
N ASP A 82 3.78 24.44 -3.04
CA ASP A 82 4.52 23.62 -4.01
C ASP A 82 3.62 22.80 -4.94
N LEU A 83 2.35 22.69 -4.64
CA LEU A 83 1.43 21.89 -5.43
C LEU A 83 0.86 22.69 -6.61
N THR A 84 0.92 22.11 -7.78
CA THR A 84 0.20 22.62 -8.93
C THR A 84 -1.30 22.40 -8.76
N LYS A 85 -2.12 23.21 -9.43
CA LYS A 85 -3.57 23.03 -9.45
C LYS A 85 -3.99 21.60 -9.82
N LYS A 86 -3.32 20.97 -10.79
CA LYS A 86 -3.59 19.60 -11.23
C LYS A 86 -3.29 18.56 -10.12
N GLU A 87 -2.25 18.77 -9.34
CA GLU A 87 -1.93 17.89 -8.22
C GLU A 87 -2.94 18.03 -7.09
N ILE A 88 -3.39 19.25 -6.80
CA ILE A 88 -4.45 19.51 -5.81
C ILE A 88 -5.76 18.84 -6.24
N GLU A 89 -6.20 19.07 -7.48
CA GLU A 89 -7.41 18.45 -8.03
C GLU A 89 -7.33 16.92 -7.98
N TYR A 90 -6.16 16.35 -8.30
CA TYR A 90 -5.92 14.91 -8.20
C TYR A 90 -6.08 14.39 -6.77
N ILE A 91 -5.49 15.06 -5.76
CA ILE A 91 -5.63 14.69 -4.35
C ILE A 91 -7.11 14.72 -3.92
N LEU A 92 -7.83 15.78 -4.29
CA LEU A 92 -9.24 15.94 -3.97
C LEU A 92 -10.10 14.83 -4.62
N ASP A 93 -9.84 14.50 -5.88
CA ASP A 93 -10.57 13.43 -6.57
C ASP A 93 -10.25 12.03 -6.00
N GLU A 94 -9.00 11.79 -5.63
CA GLU A 94 -8.64 10.57 -4.90
C GLU A 94 -9.36 10.48 -3.56
N SER A 95 -9.43 11.58 -2.79
CA SER A 95 -10.09 11.61 -1.48
C SER A 95 -11.59 11.26 -1.56
N LYS A 96 -12.28 11.71 -2.62
CA LYS A 96 -13.71 11.40 -2.85
C LYS A 96 -14.00 9.90 -2.88
N LYS A 97 -13.07 9.09 -3.37
CA LYS A 97 -13.22 7.62 -3.44
C LYS A 97 -13.34 6.98 -2.06
N TYR A 98 -12.78 7.62 -1.04
CA TYR A 98 -12.79 7.12 0.34
C TYR A 98 -14.02 7.55 1.14
N ILE A 99 -14.82 8.50 0.65
CA ILE A 99 -16.05 8.96 1.33
C ILE A 99 -17.03 7.79 1.49
N SER A 100 -17.29 7.05 0.42
CA SER A 100 -18.17 5.87 0.45
C SER A 100 -17.61 4.74 1.28
N PHE A 101 -16.29 4.60 1.30
CA PHE A 101 -15.58 3.59 2.08
C PHE A 101 -15.80 3.78 3.59
N ASN A 102 -15.83 5.02 4.07
CA ASN A 102 -16.04 5.34 5.47
C ASN A 102 -17.43 4.94 6.00
N LYS A 103 -18.41 4.72 5.11
CA LYS A 103 -19.77 4.29 5.45
C LYS A 103 -19.92 2.77 5.51
N LYS A 104 -18.91 1.99 5.10
CA LYS A 104 -18.96 0.52 5.10
C LYS A 104 -18.88 -0.04 6.53
N LYS A 105 -19.48 -1.24 6.75
CA LYS A 105 -19.36 -1.97 8.01
C LYS A 105 -17.90 -2.32 8.32
N ILE A 106 -17.16 -2.80 7.31
CA ILE A 106 -15.72 -3.07 7.41
C ILE A 106 -14.99 -1.89 6.77
N LYS A 107 -14.29 -1.12 7.60
CA LYS A 107 -13.56 0.11 7.21
C LYS A 107 -12.05 -0.14 7.14
N LYS A 108 -11.65 -1.29 6.61
CA LYS A 108 -10.24 -1.66 6.43
C LYS A 108 -9.99 -2.19 5.03
N ILE A 109 -8.91 -1.74 4.40
CA ILE A 109 -8.40 -2.24 3.11
C ILE A 109 -6.88 -2.36 3.21
N ASN A 110 -6.31 -3.31 2.49
CA ASN A 110 -4.89 -3.62 2.57
C ASN A 110 -4.08 -2.95 1.44
N VAL A 111 -4.28 -1.62 1.26
CA VAL A 111 -3.55 -0.86 0.22
C VAL A 111 -2.13 -0.57 0.65
N LEU A 112 -1.92 -0.37 1.96
CA LEU A 112 -0.64 -0.07 2.58
C LEU A 112 -0.13 -1.21 3.48
N GLU A 113 -0.60 -2.44 3.27
CA GLU A 113 -0.14 -3.61 4.03
C GLU A 113 1.38 -3.78 3.90
N GLY A 114 2.07 -3.94 5.04
CA GLY A 114 3.52 -4.02 5.12
C GLY A 114 4.24 -2.69 4.95
N ARG A 115 3.54 -1.55 5.05
CA ARG A 115 4.12 -0.22 5.08
C ARG A 115 4.14 0.31 6.49
N THR A 116 5.28 0.88 6.89
CA THR A 116 5.48 1.49 8.21
C THR A 116 5.36 3.01 8.10
N ILE A 117 4.48 3.57 8.92
CA ILE A 117 4.23 5.02 8.98
C ILE A 117 4.55 5.51 10.38
N PHE A 118 5.39 6.54 10.48
CA PHE A 118 5.63 7.24 11.74
C PHE A 118 4.85 8.55 11.76
N ASN A 119 4.19 8.79 12.87
CA ASN A 119 3.35 9.97 13.11
C ASN A 119 3.98 10.79 14.27
N LEU A 120 4.66 11.86 13.90
CA LEU A 120 5.47 12.68 14.80
C LEU A 120 4.82 14.07 14.97
N PHE A 121 4.27 14.32 16.13
CA PHE A 121 3.63 15.58 16.44
C PHE A 121 4.35 16.23 17.62
N PHE A 122 5.02 17.35 17.34
CA PHE A 122 5.77 18.15 18.31
C PHE A 122 4.88 19.15 19.05
N GLU A 123 3.64 19.31 18.59
CA GLU A 123 2.62 20.13 19.24
C GLU A 123 1.32 19.37 19.44
N ASP A 124 0.47 19.88 20.33
CA ASP A 124 -0.82 19.26 20.63
C ASP A 124 -1.79 19.44 19.46
N SER A 125 -2.08 18.35 18.79
CA SER A 125 -3.03 18.32 17.68
C SER A 125 -3.80 17.02 17.65
N THR A 126 -4.77 16.88 18.53
CA THR A 126 -5.58 15.67 18.65
C THR A 126 -6.29 15.32 17.33
N ARG A 127 -6.94 16.30 16.69
CA ARG A 127 -7.70 16.07 15.44
C ARG A 127 -6.80 15.60 14.31
N THR A 128 -5.74 16.31 14.02
CA THR A 128 -4.86 16.01 12.87
C THR A 128 -4.14 14.68 13.09
N ARG A 129 -3.53 14.49 14.27
CA ARG A 129 -2.85 13.24 14.62
C ARG A 129 -3.77 12.03 14.48
N THR A 130 -4.98 12.11 15.08
CA THR A 130 -5.94 11.00 15.02
C THR A 130 -6.47 10.77 13.61
N SER A 131 -6.62 11.82 12.79
CA SER A 131 -7.02 11.67 11.40
C SER A 131 -6.03 10.84 10.59
N PHE A 132 -4.74 11.11 10.71
CA PHE A 132 -3.68 10.33 10.08
C PHE A 132 -3.61 8.91 10.64
N GLU A 133 -3.77 8.76 11.95
CA GLU A 133 -3.79 7.44 12.58
C GLU A 133 -4.94 6.57 12.05
N VAL A 134 -6.15 7.10 12.01
CA VAL A 134 -7.32 6.40 11.48
C VAL A 134 -7.13 6.06 10.01
N ALA A 135 -6.59 6.99 9.21
CA ALA A 135 -6.33 6.76 7.79
C ALA A 135 -5.31 5.64 7.57
N ALA A 136 -4.17 5.67 8.27
CA ALA A 136 -3.13 4.64 8.17
C ALA A 136 -3.68 3.25 8.54
N LYS A 137 -4.35 3.12 9.67
CA LYS A 137 -4.96 1.87 10.14
C LYS A 137 -6.03 1.35 9.20
N ARG A 138 -6.87 2.22 8.61
CA ARG A 138 -7.88 1.83 7.63
C ARG A 138 -7.28 1.39 6.30
N LEU A 139 -6.14 1.95 5.92
CA LEU A 139 -5.41 1.55 4.72
C LEU A 139 -4.54 0.30 4.93
N GLY A 140 -4.44 -0.20 6.16
CA GLY A 140 -3.72 -1.44 6.49
C GLY A 140 -2.22 -1.24 6.74
N ALA A 141 -1.78 0.00 7.02
CA ALA A 141 -0.40 0.27 7.40
C ALA A 141 -0.13 -0.04 8.87
N ASP A 142 1.13 -0.33 9.18
CA ASP A 142 1.66 -0.34 10.54
C ASP A 142 1.98 1.10 10.94
N LEU A 143 1.25 1.62 11.94
CA LEU A 143 1.41 3.00 12.40
C LEU A 143 2.08 3.05 13.76
N ILE A 144 3.10 3.91 13.86
CA ILE A 144 3.81 4.22 15.11
C ILE A 144 3.59 5.69 15.43
N ASN A 145 2.90 5.97 16.53
CA ASN A 145 2.82 7.32 17.09
C ASN A 145 4.01 7.56 18.01
N VAL A 146 4.79 8.59 17.73
CA VAL A 146 5.88 9.01 18.61
C VAL A 146 5.39 10.14 19.53
N ALA A 147 5.38 9.86 20.82
CA ALA A 147 5.05 10.86 21.84
C ALA A 147 6.29 11.73 22.11
N VAL A 148 6.35 12.87 21.43
CA VAL A 148 7.52 13.74 21.49
C VAL A 148 7.71 14.40 22.87
N LYS A 149 6.61 14.69 23.57
CA LYS A 149 6.65 15.30 24.91
C LYS A 149 7.35 14.44 25.98
N ASP A 150 7.30 13.11 25.81
CA ASP A 150 7.91 12.13 26.73
C ASP A 150 9.19 11.52 26.19
N SER A 151 9.69 12.03 25.06
CA SER A 151 10.86 11.47 24.37
C SER A 151 12.17 12.10 24.84
N SER A 152 13.28 11.53 24.41
CA SER A 152 14.66 11.99 24.68
C SER A 152 14.93 13.44 24.24
N ILE A 153 14.05 14.06 23.44
CA ILE A 153 14.15 15.47 23.04
C ILE A 153 14.13 16.37 24.31
N ASN A 154 13.36 16.01 25.32
CA ASN A 154 13.40 16.71 26.63
C ASN A 154 14.72 16.53 27.37
N LYS A 155 15.62 15.65 26.90
CA LYS A 155 16.95 15.38 27.48
C LYS A 155 18.08 16.00 26.67
N GLY A 156 17.77 16.93 25.73
CA GLY A 156 18.78 17.63 24.93
C GLY A 156 19.08 17.03 23.57
N GLU A 157 18.34 15.99 23.13
CA GLU A 157 18.42 15.53 21.74
C GLU A 157 17.85 16.58 20.78
N THR A 158 18.54 16.78 19.66
CA THR A 158 18.03 17.66 18.59
C THR A 158 16.96 16.96 17.77
N LEU A 159 16.14 17.75 17.05
CA LEU A 159 15.19 17.22 16.07
C LEU A 159 15.92 16.33 15.04
N LEU A 160 17.12 16.72 14.63
CA LEU A 160 17.92 15.98 13.66
C LEU A 160 18.33 14.59 14.19
N ASP A 161 18.69 14.47 15.46
CA ASP A 161 19.05 13.19 16.07
C ASP A 161 17.85 12.26 16.11
N THR A 162 16.70 12.78 16.49
CA THR A 162 15.43 12.03 16.48
C THR A 162 15.08 11.57 15.07
N MET A 163 15.21 12.45 14.06
CA MET A 163 14.95 12.11 12.66
C MET A 163 15.92 11.05 12.14
N THR A 164 17.20 11.14 12.50
CA THR A 164 18.23 10.17 12.12
C THR A 164 17.92 8.80 12.71
N THR A 165 17.53 8.76 13.97
CA THR A 165 17.13 7.51 14.65
C THR A 165 15.92 6.88 13.99
N ILE A 166 14.87 7.66 13.71
CA ILE A 166 13.67 7.15 13.05
C ILE A 166 13.97 6.68 11.63
N ASN A 167 14.79 7.43 10.89
CA ASN A 167 15.17 7.06 9.52
C ASN A 167 15.96 5.74 9.48
N SER A 168 16.74 5.43 10.52
CA SER A 168 17.44 4.14 10.62
C SER A 168 16.49 2.93 10.72
N MET A 169 15.24 3.15 11.14
CA MET A 169 14.18 2.14 11.19
C MET A 169 13.51 1.92 9.83
N ASN A 170 13.97 2.63 8.78
CA ASN A 170 13.52 2.50 7.39
C ASN A 170 12.01 2.66 7.19
N PRO A 171 11.39 3.77 7.64
CA PRO A 171 9.97 4.02 7.45
C PRO A 171 9.61 4.25 5.98
N ASP A 172 8.39 3.87 5.58
CA ASP A 172 7.87 4.20 4.25
C ASP A 172 7.32 5.64 4.18
N VAL A 173 6.79 6.15 5.31
CA VAL A 173 6.21 7.50 5.42
C VAL A 173 6.49 8.10 6.80
N LEU A 174 6.90 9.35 6.80
CA LEU A 174 6.96 10.19 7.99
C LEU A 174 5.90 11.30 7.88
N ILE A 175 5.07 11.42 8.91
CA ILE A 175 4.09 12.51 9.06
C ILE A 175 4.59 13.37 10.21
N ILE A 176 5.01 14.58 9.90
CA ILE A 176 5.64 15.47 10.86
C ILE A 176 4.79 16.73 11.01
N ARG A 177 4.56 17.16 12.24
CA ARG A 177 4.04 18.47 12.56
C ARG A 177 4.91 19.11 13.63
N HIS A 178 5.51 20.25 13.30
CA HIS A 178 6.39 21.02 14.18
C HIS A 178 5.85 22.44 14.34
N PRO A 179 6.01 23.09 15.51
CA PRO A 179 5.57 24.48 15.72
C PRO A 179 6.44 25.49 14.96
N ASP A 180 7.71 25.18 14.73
CA ASP A 180 8.63 26.02 13.98
C ASP A 180 8.53 25.63 12.50
N GLU A 181 8.13 26.58 11.66
CA GLU A 181 8.07 26.45 10.18
C GLU A 181 9.39 26.84 9.53
#